data_145539b0f9ddc27a38a3fded14e7c957
#
_entry.id   145539b0f9ddc27a38a3fded14e7c957
#
_cell.length_a   1.000
_cell.length_b   1.000
_cell.length_c   1.000
_cell.angle_alpha   90.00
_cell.angle_beta   90.00
_cell.angle_gamma   90.00
#
_symmetry.space_group_name_H-M   'P 1'
#
loop_
_entity.id
_entity.type
_entity.pdbx_description
1 polymer ?
#
loop_
_entity_poly.entity_id
_entity_poly.type
_entity_poly.pdbx_seq_one_letter_code
_entity_poly.pdbx_strand_id
1 'polypeptide(L)'
;ASIYRTRIELRQIGARDKAKQISGIGICGEKLCCTRFLNQFDSITMNMAKNQNIALNPNKINGCCGRLLCCLSYEDDEYTNCSKDLLTIGSIIKFNNQEATIIGVDILNRKYKILSGDQKYLIEAKQVENDSKK
;
A
#
# COMPACT_ATOMS: atom_id res chain seq x y z
N ALA A 1 20.14 10.48 -40.02
CA ALA A 1 20.75 9.32 -40.68
C ALA A 1 22.02 9.72 -41.46
N SER A 2 22.04 10.84 -42.22
CA SER A 2 23.17 11.26 -43.05
C SER A 2 24.47 11.55 -42.24
N ILE A 3 24.34 12.14 -41.03
CA ILE A 3 25.48 12.49 -40.18
C ILE A 3 26.09 11.24 -39.53
N TYR A 4 25.24 10.35 -38.99
CA TYR A 4 25.69 9.20 -38.23
C TYR A 4 25.86 7.91 -39.06
N ARG A 5 25.47 7.94 -40.34
CA ARG A 5 25.49 6.79 -41.27
C ARG A 5 24.83 5.52 -40.70
N THR A 6 23.80 5.71 -39.87
CA THR A 6 23.08 4.62 -39.20
C THR A 6 21.58 4.87 -39.26
N ARG A 7 20.81 3.78 -39.12
CA ARG A 7 19.34 3.87 -39.04
C ARG A 7 18.97 4.51 -37.71
N ILE A 8 18.16 5.55 -37.77
CA ILE A 8 17.63 6.24 -36.59
C ILE A 8 16.13 6.00 -36.54
N GLU A 9 15.65 5.47 -35.41
CA GLU A 9 14.26 5.26 -35.13
C GLU A 9 13.87 6.12 -33.91
N LEU A 10 12.86 6.98 -34.09
CA LEU A 10 12.29 7.79 -33.04
C LEU A 10 11.04 7.09 -32.51
N ARG A 11 11.07 6.73 -31.22
CA ARG A 11 9.94 6.11 -30.54
C ARG A 11 9.53 6.94 -29.32
N GLN A 12 8.26 7.31 -29.27
CA GLN A 12 7.70 7.94 -28.08
C GLN A 12 7.52 6.91 -26.99
N ILE A 13 8.04 7.17 -25.81
CA ILE A 13 7.93 6.31 -24.63
C ILE A 13 7.16 6.98 -23.52
N GLY A 14 6.46 6.20 -22.70
CA GLY A 14 5.76 6.69 -21.52
C GLY A 14 6.71 7.04 -20.37
N ALA A 15 6.22 7.84 -19.40
CA ALA A 15 7.02 8.22 -18.23
C ALA A 15 7.53 7.03 -17.41
N ARG A 16 6.74 5.94 -17.31
CA ARG A 16 7.15 4.72 -16.65
C ARG A 16 8.22 3.97 -17.43
N ASP A 17 8.12 3.93 -18.77
CA ASP A 17 9.12 3.29 -19.62
C ASP A 17 10.45 4.03 -19.55
N LYS A 18 10.40 5.37 -19.48
CA LYS A 18 11.60 6.19 -19.21
C LYS A 18 12.21 5.84 -17.86
N ALA A 19 11.41 5.75 -16.80
CA ALA A 19 11.90 5.35 -15.48
C ALA A 19 12.48 3.93 -15.48
N LYS A 20 11.87 2.99 -16.23
CA LYS A 20 12.36 1.62 -16.42
C LYS A 20 13.75 1.59 -17.10
N GLN A 21 13.98 2.44 -18.10
CA GLN A 21 15.26 2.53 -18.82
C GLN A 21 16.36 3.12 -17.94
N ILE A 22 16.05 4.18 -17.18
CA ILE A 22 17.02 4.83 -16.27
C ILE A 22 17.30 3.92 -15.07
N SER A 23 16.31 3.11 -14.67
CA SER A 23 16.33 2.31 -13.44
C SER A 23 16.38 3.18 -12.18
N GLY A 24 16.50 2.58 -11.00
CA GLY A 24 16.55 3.29 -9.74
C GLY A 24 16.01 2.45 -8.57
N ILE A 25 15.92 3.12 -7.44
CA ILE A 25 15.42 2.55 -6.19
C ILE A 25 14.07 3.22 -5.85
N GLY A 26 13.09 2.42 -5.45
CA GLY A 26 11.79 2.88 -4.99
C GLY A 26 11.85 3.45 -3.58
N ILE A 27 10.74 4.05 -3.13
CA ILE A 27 10.59 4.56 -1.75
C ILE A 27 10.68 3.44 -0.69
N CYS A 28 10.49 2.19 -1.10
CA CYS A 28 10.65 1.00 -0.27
C CYS A 28 12.11 0.56 -0.06
N GLY A 29 13.08 1.21 -0.72
CA GLY A 29 14.50 0.83 -0.67
C GLY A 29 14.90 -0.27 -1.67
N GLU A 30 13.95 -0.83 -2.42
CA GLU A 30 14.17 -1.89 -3.41
C GLU A 30 14.24 -1.31 -4.83
N LYS A 31 14.80 -2.08 -5.77
CA LYS A 31 14.75 -1.73 -7.20
C LYS A 31 13.32 -1.54 -7.68
N LEU A 32 13.11 -0.65 -8.64
CA LEU A 32 11.79 -0.37 -9.20
C LEU A 32 11.06 -1.64 -9.65
N CYS A 33 9.80 -1.83 -9.24
CA CYS A 33 8.99 -2.99 -9.62
C CYS A 33 8.92 -3.18 -11.14
N CYS A 34 8.81 -2.08 -11.91
CA CYS A 34 8.78 -2.10 -13.37
C CYS A 34 10.11 -2.57 -14.00
N THR A 35 11.22 -2.50 -13.29
CA THR A 35 12.52 -2.99 -13.76
C THR A 35 12.74 -4.44 -13.36
N ARG A 36 12.15 -4.85 -12.24
CA ARG A 36 12.41 -6.13 -11.58
C ARG A 36 11.52 -7.26 -12.11
N PHE A 37 10.21 -7.13 -12.00
CA PHE A 37 9.27 -8.22 -12.27
C PHE A 37 7.96 -7.76 -12.89
N LEU A 38 7.53 -6.51 -12.66
CA LEU A 38 6.20 -6.07 -13.07
C LEU A 38 6.24 -5.52 -14.50
N ASN A 39 5.65 -6.25 -15.44
CA ASN A 39 5.60 -5.87 -16.84
C ASN A 39 4.21 -5.47 -17.32
N GLN A 40 3.15 -5.95 -16.65
CA GLN A 40 1.77 -5.57 -16.89
C GLN A 40 1.30 -4.64 -15.80
N PHE A 41 0.54 -3.62 -16.17
CA PHE A 41 0.09 -2.58 -15.26
C PHE A 41 -1.39 -2.34 -15.46
N ASP A 42 -2.17 -2.74 -14.49
CA ASP A 42 -3.58 -2.40 -14.39
C ASP A 42 -3.78 -0.94 -13.98
N SER A 43 -5.00 -0.46 -14.09
CA SER A 43 -5.35 0.89 -13.64
C SER A 43 -5.22 0.99 -12.14
N ILE A 44 -4.36 1.91 -11.68
CA ILE A 44 -4.11 2.14 -10.26
C ILE A 44 -5.02 3.25 -9.77
N THR A 45 -5.76 2.99 -8.70
CA THR A 45 -6.74 3.93 -8.14
C THR A 45 -6.33 4.43 -6.76
N MET A 46 -6.86 5.59 -6.36
CA MET A 46 -6.66 6.14 -5.02
C MET A 46 -7.31 5.26 -3.92
N ASN A 47 -8.32 4.46 -4.28
CA ASN A 47 -8.95 3.53 -3.33
C ASN A 47 -7.99 2.43 -2.89
N MET A 48 -7.12 1.94 -3.77
CA MET A 48 -6.08 0.97 -3.42
C MET A 48 -5.13 1.52 -2.34
N ALA A 49 -4.77 2.81 -2.39
CA ALA A 49 -3.99 3.45 -1.35
C ALA A 49 -4.75 3.55 -0.01
N LYS A 50 -6.06 3.80 -0.05
CA LYS A 50 -6.93 3.80 1.14
C LYS A 50 -7.04 2.41 1.75
N ASN A 51 -7.26 1.36 0.93
CA ASN A 51 -7.33 -0.03 1.37
C ASN A 51 -6.07 -0.46 2.13
N GLN A 52 -4.92 0.08 1.72
CA GLN A 52 -3.62 -0.19 2.33
C GLN A 52 -3.27 0.76 3.49
N ASN A 53 -4.20 1.62 3.92
CA ASN A 53 -4.00 2.62 4.98
C ASN A 53 -2.80 3.56 4.71
N ILE A 54 -2.49 3.84 3.44
CA ILE A 54 -1.41 4.75 3.06
C ILE A 54 -1.96 6.18 3.03
N ALA A 55 -1.23 7.09 3.68
CA ALA A 55 -1.58 8.51 3.66
C ALA A 55 -1.59 9.04 2.21
N LEU A 56 -2.68 9.72 1.83
CA LEU A 56 -2.89 10.25 0.48
C LEU A 56 -2.01 11.49 0.21
N ASN A 57 -0.72 11.37 0.46
CA ASN A 57 0.27 12.40 0.17
C ASN A 57 0.98 12.03 -1.13
N PRO A 58 1.04 12.92 -2.13
CA PRO A 58 1.72 12.67 -3.41
C PRO A 58 3.14 12.12 -3.26
N ASN A 59 3.88 12.58 -2.27
CA ASN A 59 5.24 12.09 -2.01
C ASN A 59 5.30 10.64 -1.53
N LYS A 60 4.19 10.09 -1.04
CA LYS A 60 4.11 8.71 -0.54
C LYS A 60 3.38 7.75 -1.48
N ILE A 61 2.54 8.28 -2.37
CA ILE A 61 1.75 7.45 -3.29
C ILE A 61 2.23 7.48 -4.73
N ASN A 62 3.13 8.41 -5.09
CA ASN A 62 3.69 8.50 -6.43
C ASN A 62 5.09 7.88 -6.49
N GLY A 63 5.35 7.19 -7.59
CA GLY A 63 6.68 6.68 -7.92
C GLY A 63 7.55 7.75 -8.59
N CYS A 64 8.82 7.44 -8.81
CA CYS A 64 9.78 8.30 -9.51
C CYS A 64 9.35 8.63 -10.95
N CYS A 65 8.45 7.85 -11.55
CA CYS A 65 7.84 8.12 -12.86
C CYS A 65 6.69 9.16 -12.80
N GLY A 66 6.35 9.71 -11.63
CA GLY A 66 5.26 10.66 -11.42
C GLY A 66 3.84 10.05 -11.43
N ARG A 67 3.71 8.75 -11.66
CA ARG A 67 2.44 8.02 -11.59
C ARG A 67 2.28 7.37 -10.22
N LEU A 68 1.05 6.95 -9.86
CA LEU A 68 0.80 6.16 -8.67
C LEU A 68 1.70 4.92 -8.62
N LEU A 69 2.09 4.53 -7.42
CA LEU A 69 2.94 3.38 -7.17
C LEU A 69 2.31 2.09 -7.71
N CYS A 70 3.04 1.36 -8.52
CA CYS A 70 2.55 0.12 -9.12
C CYS A 70 2.37 -1.02 -8.12
N CYS A 71 3.06 -0.99 -6.98
CA CYS A 71 2.83 -1.93 -5.90
C CYS A 71 1.44 -1.80 -5.26
N LEU A 72 0.81 -0.62 -5.32
CA LEU A 72 -0.57 -0.46 -4.82
C LEU A 72 -1.55 -1.41 -5.50
N SER A 73 -1.49 -1.53 -6.83
CA SER A 73 -2.33 -2.48 -7.57
C SER A 73 -1.87 -3.93 -7.36
N TYR A 74 -0.57 -4.15 -7.32
CA TYR A 74 0.00 -5.48 -7.16
C TYR A 74 -0.35 -6.15 -5.83
N GLU A 75 -0.47 -5.36 -4.76
CA GLU A 75 -0.72 -5.84 -3.41
C GLU A 75 -2.20 -5.71 -2.98
N ASP A 76 -3.06 -5.02 -3.77
CA ASP A 76 -4.43 -4.67 -3.36
C ASP A 76 -5.30 -5.89 -3.04
N ASP A 77 -5.17 -6.97 -3.80
CA ASP A 77 -5.92 -8.20 -3.59
C ASP A 77 -5.60 -8.84 -2.22
N GLU A 78 -4.32 -8.86 -1.86
CA GLU A 78 -3.88 -9.39 -0.56
C GLU A 78 -4.41 -8.54 0.60
N TYR A 79 -4.28 -7.21 0.50
CA TYR A 79 -4.83 -6.31 1.51
C TYR A 79 -6.35 -6.41 1.61
N THR A 80 -7.05 -6.51 0.50
CA THR A 80 -8.50 -6.67 0.47
C THR A 80 -8.92 -7.99 1.11
N ASN A 81 -8.22 -9.09 0.80
CA ASN A 81 -8.51 -10.39 1.39
C ASN A 81 -8.23 -10.42 2.90
N CYS A 82 -7.10 -9.87 3.33
CA CYS A 82 -6.73 -9.81 4.73
C CYS A 82 -7.65 -8.89 5.56
N SER A 83 -8.25 -7.87 4.94
CA SER A 83 -9.12 -6.90 5.62
C SER A 83 -10.55 -7.40 5.86
N LYS A 84 -11.02 -8.43 5.13
CA LYS A 84 -12.42 -8.92 5.20
C LYS A 84 -12.87 -9.28 6.60
N ASP A 85 -11.96 -9.84 7.42
CA ASP A 85 -12.26 -10.31 8.76
C ASP A 85 -11.84 -9.30 9.85
N LEU A 86 -11.40 -8.11 9.47
CA LEU A 86 -10.92 -7.12 10.41
C LEU A 86 -11.94 -6.02 10.68
N LEU A 87 -11.97 -5.56 11.92
CA LEU A 87 -12.79 -4.43 12.34
C LEU A 87 -12.21 -3.12 11.78
N THR A 88 -13.09 -2.19 11.48
CA THR A 88 -12.72 -0.88 10.93
C THR A 88 -12.19 0.06 12.01
N ILE A 89 -11.39 1.05 11.60
CA ILE A 89 -10.95 2.14 12.49
C ILE A 89 -12.18 2.90 12.99
N GLY A 90 -12.21 3.19 14.29
CA GLY A 90 -13.32 3.84 14.99
C GLY A 90 -14.31 2.87 15.63
N SER A 91 -14.18 1.54 15.40
CA SER A 91 -15.00 0.55 16.10
C SER A 91 -14.65 0.51 17.59
N ILE A 92 -15.69 0.33 18.42
CA ILE A 92 -15.52 0.21 19.87
C ILE A 92 -15.49 -1.28 20.22
N ILE A 93 -14.49 -1.66 21.00
CA ILE A 93 -14.30 -3.04 21.49
C ILE A 93 -14.18 -3.02 23.01
N LYS A 94 -14.45 -4.16 23.67
CA LYS A 94 -14.19 -4.33 25.10
C LYS A 94 -12.77 -4.87 25.30
N PHE A 95 -11.97 -4.18 26.05
CA PHE A 95 -10.63 -4.59 26.46
C PHE A 95 -10.46 -4.39 27.97
N ASN A 96 -10.14 -5.47 28.70
CA ASN A 96 -10.00 -5.46 30.17
C ASN A 96 -11.21 -4.86 30.91
N ASN A 97 -12.43 -5.21 30.49
CA ASN A 97 -13.71 -4.67 31.03
C ASN A 97 -13.92 -3.16 30.82
N GLN A 98 -13.14 -2.52 29.96
CA GLN A 98 -13.28 -1.11 29.58
C GLN A 98 -13.55 -1.00 28.09
N GLU A 99 -14.21 0.08 27.71
CA GLU A 99 -14.38 0.40 26.29
C GLU A 99 -13.08 0.95 25.71
N ALA A 100 -12.67 0.41 24.58
CA ALA A 100 -11.50 0.87 23.85
C ALA A 100 -11.87 1.11 22.39
N THR A 101 -11.35 2.17 21.80
CA THR A 101 -11.58 2.53 20.40
C THR A 101 -10.39 2.12 19.56
N ILE A 102 -10.66 1.50 18.39
CA ILE A 102 -9.65 1.16 17.41
C ILE A 102 -9.19 2.44 16.70
N ILE A 103 -7.92 2.83 16.91
CA ILE A 103 -7.32 4.00 16.29
C ILE A 103 -6.44 3.66 15.07
N GLY A 104 -6.13 2.38 14.87
CA GLY A 104 -5.35 1.92 13.73
C GLY A 104 -5.42 0.41 13.58
N VAL A 105 -5.31 -0.04 12.34
CA VAL A 105 -5.35 -1.46 11.97
C VAL A 105 -4.11 -1.79 11.16
N ASP A 106 -3.35 -2.77 11.59
CA ASP A 106 -2.28 -3.40 10.82
C ASP A 106 -2.88 -4.65 10.14
N ILE A 107 -3.20 -4.49 8.88
CA ILE A 107 -3.96 -5.49 8.11
C ILE A 107 -3.16 -6.78 7.95
N LEU A 108 -1.89 -6.69 7.57
CA LEU A 108 -1.06 -7.86 7.29
C LEU A 108 -0.66 -8.64 8.54
N ASN A 109 -0.34 -7.93 9.63
CA ASN A 109 0.01 -8.55 10.91
C ASN A 109 -1.23 -8.88 11.75
N ARG A 110 -2.44 -8.51 11.30
CA ARG A 110 -3.71 -8.71 12.02
C ARG A 110 -3.68 -8.18 13.45
N LYS A 111 -3.23 -6.93 13.60
CA LYS A 111 -3.11 -6.26 14.89
C LYS A 111 -3.89 -4.95 14.91
N TYR A 112 -4.49 -4.65 16.06
CA TYR A 112 -5.18 -3.39 16.31
C TYR A 112 -4.36 -2.50 17.24
N LYS A 113 -4.29 -1.24 16.89
CA LYS A 113 -3.89 -0.18 17.83
C LYS A 113 -5.17 0.36 18.46
N ILE A 114 -5.32 0.17 19.75
CA ILE A 114 -6.50 0.61 20.51
C ILE A 114 -6.15 1.72 21.47
N LEU A 115 -7.10 2.58 21.74
CA LEU A 115 -7.06 3.61 22.74
C LEU A 115 -8.04 3.25 23.87
N SER A 116 -7.55 3.00 25.08
CA SER A 116 -8.34 2.79 26.28
C SER A 116 -7.97 3.88 27.30
N GLY A 117 -8.88 4.83 27.54
CA GLY A 117 -8.54 6.05 28.28
C GLY A 117 -7.44 6.84 27.57
N ASP A 118 -6.33 7.12 28.26
CA ASP A 118 -5.17 7.86 27.73
C ASP A 118 -4.03 6.95 27.23
N GLN A 119 -4.20 5.64 27.31
CA GLN A 119 -3.14 4.68 26.95
C GLN A 119 -3.43 3.98 25.63
N LYS A 120 -2.35 3.79 24.85
CA LYS A 120 -2.39 3.08 23.56
C LYS A 120 -1.86 1.67 23.74
N TYR A 121 -2.62 0.69 23.31
CA TYR A 121 -2.23 -0.72 23.35
C TYR A 121 -2.20 -1.30 21.93
N LEU A 122 -1.34 -2.30 21.74
CA LEU A 122 -1.29 -3.11 20.52
C LEU A 122 -1.80 -4.50 20.88
N ILE A 123 -2.90 -4.93 20.25
CA ILE A 123 -3.53 -6.23 20.50
C ILE A 123 -3.65 -7.02 19.20
N GLU A 124 -3.69 -8.35 19.29
CA GLU A 124 -3.95 -9.21 18.15
C GLU A 124 -5.45 -9.33 17.87
N ALA A 125 -5.83 -9.42 16.59
CA ALA A 125 -7.23 -9.54 16.18
C ALA A 125 -7.93 -10.75 16.83
N LYS A 126 -7.21 -11.86 17.02
CA LYS A 126 -7.72 -13.07 17.68
C LYS A 126 -8.19 -12.85 19.13
N GLN A 127 -7.64 -11.88 19.83
CA GLN A 127 -8.03 -11.57 21.22
C GLN A 127 -9.40 -10.89 21.29
N VAL A 128 -9.73 -10.08 20.28
CA VAL A 128 -11.01 -9.37 20.19
C VAL A 128 -12.15 -10.32 19.84
N GLU A 129 -11.93 -11.34 18.99
CA GLU A 129 -12.94 -12.32 18.62
C GLU A 129 -13.38 -13.19 19.81
N ASN A 130 -12.49 -13.47 20.74
CA ASN A 130 -12.79 -14.27 21.93
C ASN A 130 -13.65 -13.53 22.96
N ASP A 131 -13.54 -12.21 23.05
CA ASP A 131 -14.35 -11.39 23.95
C ASP A 131 -15.74 -11.06 23.40
N SER A 132 -15.93 -11.16 22.08
CA SER A 132 -17.22 -10.93 21.42
C SER A 132 -18.15 -12.16 21.42
N LYS A 133 -17.64 -13.33 21.82
CA LYS A 133 -18.37 -14.62 21.88
C LYS A 133 -18.75 -15.06 23.30
N LYS A 134 -18.61 -14.19 24.30
CA LYS A 134 -19.09 -14.46 25.66
C LYS A 134 -20.31 -13.55 25.99
#